data_1fe58f141e3749b5ab1328a22c7fc4cd
#
_entry.id   1fe58f141e3749b5ab1328a22c7fc4cd
#
_cell.length_a   1.000
_cell.length_b   1.000
_cell.length_c   1.000
_cell.angle_alpha   90.00
_cell.angle_beta   90.00
_cell.angle_gamma   90.00
#
_symmetry.space_group_name_H-M   'P 1'
#
loop_
_entity.id
_entity.type
_entity.pdbx_description
1 polymer ?
#
loop_
_entity_poly.entity_id
_entity_poly.type
_entity_poly.pdbx_seq_one_letter_code
_entity_poly.pdbx_strand_id
1 'polypeptide(L)'
;MAGGVHVKHDALQQQAQRLGQAKNELEAKLTEIQSQIQELISSGFVTDKASVSFGEAHERWNTAAKATVAELELMGQYLGKASAAFADVDSQFTVKI
;
A
#
# COMPACT_ATOMS: atom_id res chain seq x y z
N MET A 1 -21.98 13.41 23.54
CA MET A 1 -21.92 12.89 23.08
C MET A 1 -21.50 12.16 23.15
N ALA A 2 -21.78 12.17 23.78
CA ALA A 2 -21.34 11.52 23.84
C ALA A 2 -20.72 10.83 23.03
N GLY A 3 -19.78 10.76 23.16
CA GLY A 3 -18.94 9.99 22.55
C GLY A 3 -19.34 9.54 21.28
N GLY A 4 -19.93 10.26 20.70
CA GLY A 4 -20.48 9.86 19.50
C GLY A 4 -19.46 9.41 18.50
N VAL A 5 -19.94 8.68 17.59
CA VAL A 5 -19.18 8.29 16.43
C VAL A 5 -19.10 9.51 15.52
N HIS A 6 -17.88 9.87 15.17
CA HIS A 6 -17.66 10.98 14.27
C HIS A 6 -16.96 10.44 13.01
N VAL A 7 -17.67 10.41 11.91
CA VAL A 7 -17.16 9.87 10.66
C VAL A 7 -17.19 10.96 9.60
N LYS A 8 -16.03 11.29 9.08
CA LYS A 8 -15.89 12.21 7.94
C LYS A 8 -15.70 11.38 6.68
N HIS A 9 -16.76 11.21 5.93
CA HIS A 9 -16.72 10.38 4.72
C HIS A 9 -15.69 10.88 3.71
N ASP A 10 -15.59 12.20 3.54
CA ASP A 10 -14.62 12.77 2.63
C ASP A 10 -13.18 12.45 3.07
N ALA A 11 -12.93 12.47 4.38
CA ALA A 11 -11.61 12.15 4.90
C ALA A 11 -11.25 10.68 4.66
N LEU A 12 -12.22 9.78 4.84
CA LEU A 12 -12.01 8.36 4.58
C LEU A 12 -11.71 8.10 3.10
N GLN A 13 -12.50 8.70 2.21
CA GLN A 13 -12.31 8.55 0.77
C GLN A 13 -10.99 9.15 0.31
N GLN A 14 -10.65 10.32 0.84
CA GLN A 14 -9.39 10.97 0.50
C GLN A 14 -8.21 10.12 0.94
N GLN A 15 -8.27 9.56 2.15
CA GLN A 15 -7.20 8.70 2.64
C GLN A 15 -7.09 7.42 1.82
N ALA A 16 -8.22 6.85 1.41
CA ALA A 16 -8.22 5.68 0.54
C ALA A 16 -7.48 5.97 -0.77
N GLN A 17 -7.72 7.13 -1.36
CA GLN A 17 -7.03 7.56 -2.58
C GLN A 17 -5.53 7.76 -2.34
N ARG A 18 -5.18 8.35 -1.20
CA ARG A 18 -3.77 8.54 -0.85
C ARG A 18 -3.05 7.23 -0.67
N LEU A 19 -3.70 6.24 -0.09
CA LEU A 19 -3.12 4.90 0.05
C LEU A 19 -2.88 4.25 -1.31
N GLY A 20 -3.81 4.41 -2.25
CA GLY A 20 -3.64 3.93 -3.60
C GLY A 20 -2.47 4.58 -4.33
N GLN A 21 -2.33 5.89 -4.17
CA GLN A 21 -1.20 6.63 -4.74
C GLN A 21 0.12 6.18 -4.13
N ALA A 22 0.15 6.03 -2.79
CA ALA A 22 1.34 5.56 -2.10
C ALA A 22 1.74 4.16 -2.56
N LYS A 23 0.76 3.27 -2.76
CA LYS A 23 1.01 1.93 -3.29
C LYS A 23 1.72 2.02 -4.63
N ASN A 24 1.19 2.83 -5.55
CA ASN A 24 1.77 2.97 -6.89
C ASN A 24 3.18 3.54 -6.84
N GLU A 25 3.40 4.54 -6.00
CA GLU A 25 4.73 5.15 -5.84
C GLU A 25 5.73 4.16 -5.26
N LEU A 26 5.32 3.38 -4.26
CA LEU A 26 6.19 2.38 -3.64
C LEU A 26 6.49 1.24 -4.61
N GLU A 27 5.52 0.79 -5.39
CA GLU A 27 5.75 -0.23 -6.41
C GLU A 27 6.76 0.25 -7.46
N ALA A 28 6.63 1.48 -7.90
CA ALA A 28 7.57 2.07 -8.85
C ALA A 28 8.98 2.12 -8.24
N LYS A 29 9.07 2.49 -6.96
CA LYS A 29 10.35 2.58 -6.27
C LYS A 29 10.99 1.19 -6.11
N LEU A 30 10.20 0.19 -5.81
CA LEU A 30 10.69 -1.19 -5.71
C LEU A 30 11.24 -1.67 -7.05
N THR A 31 10.56 -1.36 -8.15
CA THR A 31 11.03 -1.71 -9.49
C THR A 31 12.34 -1.00 -9.81
N GLU A 32 12.44 0.27 -9.45
CA GLU A 32 13.68 1.04 -9.65
C GLU A 32 14.84 0.43 -8.88
N ILE A 33 14.63 0.07 -7.62
CA ILE A 33 15.64 -0.55 -6.79
C ILE A 33 16.06 -1.89 -7.39
N GLN A 34 15.11 -2.69 -7.84
CA GLN A 34 15.41 -3.97 -8.47
C GLN A 34 16.32 -3.80 -9.69
N SER A 35 16.02 -2.83 -10.55
CA SER A 35 16.84 -2.54 -11.72
C SER A 35 18.26 -2.12 -11.31
N GLN A 36 18.38 -1.29 -10.29
CA GLN A 36 19.68 -0.84 -9.79
C GLN A 36 20.50 -2.00 -9.23
N ILE A 37 19.85 -2.91 -8.51
CA ILE A 37 20.53 -4.08 -7.95
C ILE A 37 20.98 -5.02 -9.07
N GLN A 38 20.14 -5.26 -10.07
CA GLN A 38 20.50 -6.10 -11.21
C GLN A 38 21.68 -5.51 -11.97
N GLU A 39 21.70 -4.21 -12.16
CA GLU A 39 22.81 -3.53 -12.80
C GLU A 39 24.09 -3.68 -11.99
N LEU A 40 23.98 -3.51 -10.67
CA LEU A 40 25.13 -3.65 -9.78
C LEU A 40 25.75 -5.05 -9.86
N ILE A 41 24.95 -6.09 -9.74
CA ILE A 41 25.45 -7.47 -9.72
C ILE A 41 25.88 -7.96 -11.09
N SER A 42 25.49 -7.27 -12.17
CA SER A 42 25.91 -7.67 -13.51
C SER A 42 27.16 -6.93 -13.98
N SER A 43 27.51 -5.81 -13.39
CA SER A 43 28.68 -5.04 -13.86
C SER A 43 29.52 -4.42 -12.74
N GLY A 44 28.90 -4.03 -11.60
CA GLY A 44 29.62 -3.33 -10.54
C GLY A 44 30.02 -4.23 -9.38
N PHE A 45 29.33 -5.32 -9.17
CA PHE A 45 29.60 -6.25 -8.09
C PHE A 45 29.42 -7.68 -8.62
N VAL A 46 30.45 -8.19 -9.26
CA VAL A 46 30.39 -9.50 -9.91
C VAL A 46 31.40 -10.43 -9.24
N THR A 47 30.86 -11.39 -8.48
CA THR A 47 31.69 -12.42 -7.81
C THR A 47 30.97 -13.76 -7.92
N ASP A 48 31.67 -14.84 -7.56
CA ASP A 48 31.10 -16.19 -7.68
C ASP A 48 30.02 -16.46 -6.64
N LYS A 49 30.16 -15.92 -5.44
CA LYS A 49 29.27 -16.25 -4.33
C LYS A 49 28.60 -15.03 -3.71
N ALA A 50 29.37 -13.99 -3.40
CA ALA A 50 28.85 -12.85 -2.65
C ALA A 50 27.79 -12.09 -3.43
N SER A 51 27.98 -11.85 -4.73
CA SER A 51 27.00 -11.16 -5.54
C SER A 51 25.73 -11.97 -5.72
N VAL A 52 25.85 -13.29 -5.85
CA VAL A 52 24.71 -14.19 -5.96
C VAL A 52 23.91 -14.17 -4.65
N SER A 53 24.59 -14.28 -3.51
CA SER A 53 23.95 -14.22 -2.20
C SER A 53 23.24 -12.89 -1.99
N PHE A 54 23.85 -11.80 -2.41
CA PHE A 54 23.26 -10.48 -2.31
C PHE A 54 21.99 -10.38 -3.17
N GLY A 55 22.06 -10.88 -4.41
CA GLY A 55 20.88 -10.89 -5.30
C GLY A 55 19.74 -11.71 -4.73
N GLU A 56 20.02 -12.87 -4.16
CA GLU A 56 19.00 -13.70 -3.53
C GLU A 56 18.38 -13.02 -2.31
N ALA A 57 19.21 -12.37 -1.49
CA ALA A 57 18.71 -11.61 -0.35
C ALA A 57 17.80 -10.49 -0.80
N HIS A 58 18.17 -9.80 -1.87
CA HIS A 58 17.33 -8.73 -2.41
C HIS A 58 16.00 -9.28 -2.94
N GLU A 59 16.02 -10.42 -3.61
CA GLU A 59 14.79 -11.03 -4.11
C GLU A 59 13.84 -11.38 -2.97
N ARG A 60 14.34 -11.94 -1.88
CA ARG A 60 13.52 -12.23 -0.70
C ARG A 60 12.94 -10.95 -0.11
N TRP A 61 13.77 -9.94 0.02
CA TRP A 61 13.32 -8.64 0.53
C TRP A 61 12.26 -8.03 -0.39
N ASN A 62 12.50 -8.08 -1.69
CA ASN A 62 11.59 -7.48 -2.67
C ASN A 62 10.23 -8.16 -2.66
N THR A 63 10.20 -9.49 -2.55
CA THR A 63 8.95 -10.24 -2.44
C THR A 63 8.17 -9.84 -1.19
N ALA A 64 8.86 -9.75 -0.06
CA ALA A 64 8.24 -9.34 1.19
C ALA A 64 7.75 -7.89 1.13
N ALA A 65 8.54 -7.01 0.53
CA ALA A 65 8.17 -5.61 0.39
C ALA A 65 6.93 -5.43 -0.50
N LYS A 66 6.87 -6.17 -1.61
CA LYS A 66 5.70 -6.13 -2.50
C LYS A 66 4.44 -6.61 -1.79
N ALA A 67 4.55 -7.64 -0.98
CA ALA A 67 3.41 -8.14 -0.21
C ALA A 67 2.93 -7.09 0.79
N THR A 68 3.85 -6.41 1.45
CA THR A 68 3.52 -5.33 2.38
C THR A 68 2.86 -4.16 1.66
N VAL A 69 3.41 -3.77 0.51
CA VAL A 69 2.85 -2.67 -0.28
C VAL A 69 1.44 -3.01 -0.77
N ALA A 70 1.20 -4.27 -1.14
CA ALA A 70 -0.12 -4.70 -1.58
C ALA A 70 -1.18 -4.53 -0.49
N GLU A 71 -0.80 -4.57 0.78
CA GLU A 71 -1.73 -4.34 1.88
C GLU A 71 -2.29 -2.93 1.89
N LEU A 72 -1.60 -1.96 1.30
CA LEU A 72 -2.11 -0.60 1.18
C LEU A 72 -3.40 -0.56 0.38
N GLU A 73 -3.49 -1.39 -0.66
CA GLU A 73 -4.72 -1.49 -1.44
C GLU A 73 -5.87 -2.03 -0.60
N LEU A 74 -5.59 -3.06 0.21
CA LEU A 74 -6.59 -3.62 1.11
C LEU A 74 -7.04 -2.60 2.15
N MET A 75 -6.10 -1.83 2.69
CA MET A 75 -6.43 -0.76 3.63
C MET A 75 -7.30 0.31 2.98
N GLY A 76 -6.99 0.69 1.74
CA GLY A 76 -7.80 1.64 0.99
C GLY A 76 -9.20 1.12 0.74
N GLN A 77 -9.33 -0.16 0.37
CA GLN A 77 -10.63 -0.79 0.17
C GLN A 77 -11.42 -0.82 1.47
N TYR A 78 -10.75 -1.11 2.58
CA TYR A 78 -11.41 -1.11 3.89
C TYR A 78 -12.00 0.27 4.21
N LEU A 79 -11.23 1.32 3.99
CA LEU A 79 -11.70 2.68 4.24
C LEU A 79 -12.88 3.05 3.34
N GLY A 80 -12.83 2.63 2.07
CA GLY A 80 -13.93 2.86 1.15
C GLY A 80 -15.21 2.15 1.59
N LYS A 81 -15.09 0.91 2.01
CA LYS A 81 -16.24 0.14 2.51
C LYS A 81 -16.78 0.72 3.80
N ALA A 82 -15.90 1.16 4.70
CA ALA A 82 -16.33 1.78 5.94
C ALA A 82 -17.09 3.08 5.66
N SER A 83 -16.60 3.89 4.76
CA SER A 83 -17.28 5.12 4.37
C SER A 83 -18.67 4.84 3.81
N ALA A 84 -18.77 3.86 2.91
CA ALA A 84 -20.07 3.48 2.32
C ALA A 84 -21.04 2.95 3.37
N ALA A 85 -20.55 2.14 4.30
CA ALA A 85 -21.40 1.57 5.36
C ALA A 85 -21.96 2.68 6.26
N PHE A 86 -21.11 3.63 6.65
CA PHE A 86 -21.58 4.74 7.50
C PHE A 86 -22.51 5.68 6.75
N ALA A 87 -22.27 5.91 5.46
CA ALA A 87 -23.16 6.72 4.64
C ALA A 87 -24.54 6.07 4.56
N ASP A 88 -24.60 4.76 4.42
CA ASP A 88 -25.84 4.00 4.36
C ASP A 88 -26.62 4.14 5.66
N VAL A 89 -25.96 4.01 6.80
CA VAL A 89 -26.58 4.17 8.11
C VAL A 89 -27.13 5.58 8.25
N ASP A 90 -26.37 6.58 7.87
CA ASP A 90 -26.79 7.98 7.93
C ASP A 90 -28.04 8.21 7.08
N SER A 91 -28.07 7.66 5.88
CA SER A 91 -29.23 7.76 4.99
C SER A 91 -30.47 7.12 5.59
N GLN A 92 -30.33 5.96 6.21
CA GLN A 92 -31.46 5.27 6.84
C GLN A 92 -32.03 6.09 7.97
N PHE A 93 -31.19 6.68 8.79
CA PHE A 93 -31.66 7.53 9.87
C PHE A 93 -32.36 8.79 9.35
N THR A 94 -31.81 9.37 8.31
CA THR A 94 -32.41 10.57 7.71
C THR A 94 -33.80 10.30 7.16
N VAL A 95 -33.97 9.17 6.50
CA VAL A 95 -35.23 8.82 5.88
C VAL A 95 -36.33 8.61 6.92
N LYS A 96 -35.99 8.17 8.09
CA LYS A 96 -36.95 7.87 9.14
C LYS A 96 -37.51 9.14 9.84
N ILE A 97 -36.87 10.22 9.64
CA ILE A 97 -37.32 11.47 10.23
C ILE A 97 -38.42 12.07 9.38
#